data_980ead11521b197d800c8c51c585f6dd
#
_entry.id   980ead11521b197d800c8c51c585f6dd
#
_cell.length_a   1.000
_cell.length_b   1.000
_cell.length_c   1.000
_cell.angle_alpha   90.00
_cell.angle_beta   90.00
_cell.angle_gamma   90.00
#
_symmetry.space_group_name_H-M   'P 1'
#
loop_
_entity.id
_entity.type
_entity.pdbx_description
1 polymer ?
#
loop_
_entity_poly.entity_id
_entity_poly.type
_entity_poly.pdbx_seq_one_letter_code
_entity_poly.pdbx_strand_id
1 'polypeptide(L)'
;MAATHLSNSWNTIPHVTHHDEVDITELEDFRAKLTDPVSGDKIKITPLAFIVKALTNNLKKFPTFNSSIDNISEGKITLKKYIHIGIAVDTPHGLMVPKIRNVCLL
;
A
#
# COMPACT_ATOMS: atom_id res chain seq x y z
N MET A 1 2.18 12.97 20.66
CA MET A 1 2.63 11.59 20.37
C MET A 1 2.95 11.37 18.89
N ALA A 2 2.02 11.64 17.99
CA ALA A 2 2.28 11.49 16.54
C ALA A 2 3.43 12.37 16.06
N ALA A 3 3.51 13.62 16.51
CA ALA A 3 4.55 14.55 16.09
C ALA A 3 5.95 14.05 16.46
N THR A 4 6.12 13.52 17.67
CA THR A 4 7.41 12.98 18.13
C THR A 4 7.82 11.76 17.31
N HIS A 5 6.88 10.85 17.06
CA HIS A 5 7.13 9.65 16.25
C HIS A 5 7.51 10.02 14.81
N LEU A 6 6.77 10.92 14.20
CA LEU A 6 7.03 11.35 12.82
C LEU A 6 8.37 12.10 12.71
N SER A 7 8.69 12.94 13.70
CA SER A 7 9.98 13.63 13.72
C SER A 7 11.15 12.68 13.84
N ASN A 8 11.02 11.65 14.68
CA ASN A 8 12.05 10.61 14.80
C ASN A 8 12.24 9.84 13.50
N SER A 9 11.16 9.50 12.83
CA SER A 9 11.21 8.82 11.53
C SER A 9 11.87 9.69 10.47
N TRP A 10 11.53 10.96 10.43
CA TRP A 10 12.11 11.92 9.50
C TRP A 10 13.62 12.09 9.71
N ASN A 11 14.06 12.12 10.96
CA ASN A 11 15.46 12.34 11.29
C ASN A 11 16.33 11.09 11.13
N THR A 12 15.75 9.90 11.24
CA THR A 12 16.50 8.64 11.22
C THR A 12 16.46 7.93 9.87
N ILE A 13 15.41 8.11 9.08
CA ILE A 13 15.20 7.38 7.83
C ILE A 13 15.51 8.30 6.65
N PRO A 14 16.51 7.99 5.80
CA PRO A 14 16.71 8.72 4.56
C PRO A 14 15.50 8.52 3.64
N HIS A 15 14.89 9.64 3.25
CA HIS A 15 13.71 9.60 2.38
C HIS A 15 14.10 9.93 0.95
N VAL A 16 13.56 9.17 0.01
CA VAL A 16 13.71 9.41 -1.42
C VAL A 16 12.32 9.47 -2.04
N THR A 17 12.10 10.50 -2.85
CA THR A 17 10.85 10.65 -3.60
C THR A 17 11.09 10.28 -5.06
N HIS A 18 10.29 9.37 -5.57
CA HIS A 18 10.33 8.94 -6.96
C HIS A 18 9.00 9.30 -7.63
N HIS A 19 9.09 9.94 -8.80
CA HIS A 19 7.91 10.34 -9.58
C HIS A 19 7.87 9.56 -10.88
N ASP A 20 6.68 9.12 -11.26
CA ASP A 20 6.48 8.42 -12.52
C ASP A 20 5.05 8.66 -13.01
N GLU A 21 4.80 8.34 -14.27
CA GLU A 21 3.48 8.42 -14.87
C GLU A 21 3.16 7.11 -15.54
N VAL A 22 1.89 6.73 -15.50
CA VAL A 22 1.41 5.51 -16.13
C VAL A 22 0.06 5.77 -16.80
N ASP A 23 -0.12 5.22 -18.00
CA ASP A 23 -1.40 5.27 -18.70
C ASP A 23 -2.32 4.17 -18.14
N ILE A 24 -3.46 4.58 -17.59
CA ILE A 24 -4.45 3.69 -16.99
C ILE A 24 -5.71 3.55 -17.83
N THR A 25 -5.65 3.93 -19.11
CA THR A 25 -6.83 3.89 -20.01
C THR A 25 -7.45 2.50 -20.07
N GLU A 26 -6.63 1.47 -20.26
CA GLU A 26 -7.10 0.08 -20.30
C GLU A 26 -7.69 -0.37 -18.97
N LEU A 27 -7.11 0.06 -17.86
CA LEU A 27 -7.62 -0.24 -16.53
C LEU A 27 -9.00 0.40 -16.31
N GLU A 28 -9.16 1.65 -16.72
CA GLU A 28 -10.45 2.33 -16.59
C GLU A 28 -11.52 1.69 -17.48
N ASP A 29 -11.18 1.29 -18.69
CA ASP A 29 -12.09 0.54 -19.57
C ASP A 29 -12.50 -0.79 -18.94
N PHE A 30 -11.55 -1.50 -18.35
CA PHE A 30 -11.82 -2.75 -17.64
C PHE A 30 -12.78 -2.54 -16.46
N ARG A 31 -12.53 -1.51 -15.65
CA ARG A 31 -13.39 -1.18 -14.51
C ARG A 31 -14.82 -0.85 -14.94
N ALA A 32 -14.97 -0.09 -16.02
CA ALA A 32 -16.29 0.31 -16.52
C ALA A 32 -17.11 -0.88 -16.99
N LYS A 33 -16.46 -1.94 -17.43
CA LYS A 33 -17.11 -3.15 -17.99
C LYS A 33 -17.32 -4.26 -16.95
N LEU A 34 -16.86 -4.07 -15.70
CA LEU A 34 -17.01 -5.08 -14.66
C LEU A 34 -18.47 -5.27 -14.28
N THR A 35 -18.95 -6.50 -14.48
CA THR A 35 -20.30 -6.89 -14.10
C THR A 35 -20.23 -8.24 -13.38
N ASP A 36 -21.20 -8.47 -12.48
CA ASP A 36 -21.34 -9.78 -11.85
C ASP A 36 -21.89 -10.78 -12.90
N PRO A 37 -21.19 -11.88 -13.17
CA PRO A 37 -21.63 -12.85 -14.17
C PRO A 37 -22.92 -13.56 -13.77
N VAL A 38 -23.29 -13.55 -12.49
CA VAL A 38 -24.52 -14.21 -12.00
C VAL A 38 -25.71 -13.26 -12.03
N SER A 39 -25.55 -12.06 -11.49
CA SER A 39 -26.66 -11.07 -11.37
C SER A 39 -26.72 -10.08 -12.53
N GLY A 40 -25.63 -9.89 -13.25
CA GLY A 40 -25.51 -8.89 -14.31
C GLY A 40 -25.34 -7.46 -13.79
N ASP A 41 -25.26 -7.27 -12.48
CA ASP A 41 -25.09 -5.96 -11.88
C ASP A 41 -23.66 -5.44 -12.03
N LYS A 42 -23.52 -4.11 -12.15
CA LYS A 42 -22.22 -3.49 -12.22
C LYS A 42 -21.47 -3.63 -10.90
N ILE A 43 -20.24 -4.10 -10.99
CA ILE A 43 -19.33 -4.14 -9.85
C ILE A 43 -18.52 -2.85 -9.84
N LYS A 44 -18.62 -2.10 -8.74
CA LYS A 44 -17.85 -0.85 -8.57
C LYS A 44 -16.60 -1.13 -7.77
N ILE A 45 -15.46 -1.08 -8.45
CA ILE A 45 -14.15 -1.22 -7.81
C ILE A 45 -13.36 0.06 -8.09
N THR A 46 -12.86 0.69 -7.03
CA THR A 46 -12.07 1.91 -7.15
C THR A 46 -10.65 1.60 -7.66
N PRO A 47 -9.97 2.57 -8.29
CA PRO A 47 -8.57 2.37 -8.70
C PRO A 47 -7.65 2.01 -7.53
N LEU A 48 -7.97 2.48 -6.33
CA LEU A 48 -7.18 2.19 -5.14
C LEU A 48 -7.09 0.69 -4.85
N ALA A 49 -8.18 -0.05 -5.06
CA ALA A 49 -8.18 -1.51 -4.87
C ALA A 49 -7.17 -2.20 -5.81
N PHE A 50 -7.08 -1.75 -7.05
CA PHE A 50 -6.10 -2.27 -8.00
C PHE A 50 -4.68 -1.92 -7.59
N ILE A 51 -4.45 -0.70 -7.09
CA ILE A 51 -3.14 -0.28 -6.58
C ILE A 51 -2.71 -1.14 -5.40
N VAL A 52 -3.59 -1.41 -4.45
CA VAL A 52 -3.31 -2.27 -3.30
C VAL A 52 -2.94 -3.68 -3.74
N LYS A 53 -3.69 -4.23 -4.68
CA LYS A 53 -3.40 -5.57 -5.21
C LYS A 53 -2.06 -5.62 -5.94
N ALA A 54 -1.79 -4.65 -6.79
CA ALA A 54 -0.52 -4.54 -7.49
C ALA A 54 0.65 -4.39 -6.52
N LEU A 55 0.48 -3.55 -5.50
CA LEU A 55 1.49 -3.34 -4.47
C LEU A 55 1.79 -4.64 -3.72
N THR A 56 0.76 -5.40 -3.37
CA THR A 56 0.91 -6.69 -2.69
C THR A 56 1.75 -7.66 -3.52
N ASN A 57 1.47 -7.76 -4.81
CA ASN A 57 2.21 -8.62 -5.72
C ASN A 57 3.67 -8.17 -5.86
N ASN A 58 3.90 -6.87 -5.93
CA ASN A 58 5.24 -6.32 -6.03
C ASN A 58 6.05 -6.49 -4.74
N LEU A 59 5.43 -6.37 -3.58
CA LEU A 59 6.10 -6.60 -2.30
C LEU A 59 6.53 -8.06 -2.13
N LYS A 60 5.80 -9.00 -2.71
CA LYS A 60 6.22 -10.41 -2.77
C LYS A 60 7.44 -10.59 -3.66
N LYS A 61 7.48 -9.87 -4.78
CA LYS A 61 8.56 -9.96 -5.76
C LYS A 61 9.83 -9.24 -5.28
N PHE A 62 9.67 -8.15 -4.54
CA PHE A 62 10.76 -7.33 -4.03
C PHE A 62 10.68 -7.24 -2.50
N PRO A 63 11.06 -8.31 -1.77
CA PRO A 63 10.82 -8.38 -0.33
C PRO A 63 11.58 -7.34 0.49
N THR A 64 12.66 -6.77 -0.03
CA THR A 64 13.40 -5.72 0.68
C THR A 64 12.60 -4.45 0.89
N PHE A 65 11.59 -4.18 0.06
CA PHE A 65 10.69 -3.05 0.26
C PHE A 65 9.74 -3.26 1.44
N ASN A 66 9.56 -4.50 1.89
CA ASN A 66 8.74 -4.82 3.05
C ASN A 66 9.63 -5.25 4.22
N SER A 67 10.55 -4.39 4.57
CA SER A 67 11.55 -4.65 5.60
C SER A 67 11.72 -3.44 6.51
N SER A 68 12.33 -3.68 7.66
CA SER A 68 12.73 -2.62 8.58
C SER A 68 14.19 -2.79 8.95
N ILE A 69 14.85 -1.66 9.23
CA ILE A 69 16.24 -1.65 9.70
C ILE A 69 16.17 -1.57 11.22
N ASP A 70 16.48 -2.68 11.88
CA ASP A 70 16.41 -2.74 13.34
C ASP A 70 17.68 -2.18 14.00
N ASN A 71 18.82 -2.36 13.34
CA ASN A 71 20.09 -1.85 13.86
C ASN A 71 20.98 -1.45 12.69
N ILE A 72 21.16 -0.14 12.52
CA ILE A 72 21.98 0.42 11.44
C ILE A 72 23.44 0.06 11.61
N SER A 73 23.94 0.06 12.86
CA SER A 73 25.35 -0.21 13.13
C SER A 73 25.74 -1.64 12.82
N GLU A 74 24.83 -2.58 12.93
CA GLU A 74 25.06 -4.00 12.60
C GLU A 74 24.74 -4.32 11.15
N GLY A 75 24.10 -3.40 10.42
CA GLY A 75 23.72 -3.62 9.03
C GLY A 75 22.64 -4.69 8.84
N LYS A 76 21.83 -4.94 9.87
CA LYS A 76 20.80 -5.96 9.84
C LYS A 76 19.45 -5.37 9.43
N ILE A 77 18.77 -6.06 8.53
CA ILE A 77 17.38 -5.73 8.15
C ILE A 77 16.49 -6.93 8.45
N THR A 78 15.25 -6.64 8.82
CA THR A 78 14.23 -7.66 9.05
C THR A 78 13.27 -7.68 7.87
N LEU A 79 13.25 -8.78 7.13
CA LEU A 79 12.29 -9.00 6.06
C LEU A 79 11.00 -9.54 6.64
N LYS A 80 9.89 -8.87 6.37
CA LYS A 80 8.58 -9.27 6.87
C LYS A 80 7.91 -10.22 5.89
N LYS A 81 7.47 -11.37 6.37
CA LYS A 81 6.77 -12.36 5.54
C LYS A 81 5.29 -12.05 5.39
N TYR A 82 4.72 -11.30 6.32
CA TYR A 82 3.34 -10.83 6.23
C TYR A 82 3.28 -9.54 5.42
N ILE A 83 2.19 -9.31 4.75
CA ILE A 83 1.95 -8.07 4.00
C ILE A 83 0.69 -7.42 4.54
N HIS A 84 0.86 -6.30 5.23
CA HIS A 84 -0.21 -5.46 5.73
C HIS A 84 -0.10 -4.10 5.07
N ILE A 85 -1.21 -3.58 4.59
CA ILE A 85 -1.22 -2.28 3.91
C ILE A 85 -2.11 -1.32 4.68
N GLY A 86 -1.53 -0.20 5.09
CA GLY A 86 -2.26 0.90 5.70
C GLY A 86 -2.68 1.91 4.64
N ILE A 87 -3.91 2.39 4.76
CA ILE A 87 -4.46 3.39 3.84
C ILE A 87 -4.87 4.60 4.68
N ALA A 88 -4.25 5.75 4.41
CA ALA A 88 -4.60 6.98 5.10
C ALA A 88 -5.98 7.48 4.66
N VAL A 89 -6.85 7.71 5.63
CA VAL A 89 -8.21 8.16 5.39
C VAL A 89 -8.46 9.41 6.24
N ASP A 90 -8.99 10.44 5.60
CA ASP A 90 -9.43 11.64 6.29
C ASP A 90 -10.82 11.42 6.89
N THR A 91 -10.95 11.71 8.19
CA THR A 91 -12.22 11.57 8.91
C THR A 91 -12.54 12.86 9.66
N PRO A 92 -13.81 13.07 10.08
CA PRO A 92 -14.16 14.23 10.92
C PRO A 92 -13.37 14.32 12.22
N HIS A 93 -12.81 13.20 12.67
CA HIS A 93 -12.00 13.13 13.90
C HIS A 93 -10.49 13.18 13.64
N GLY A 94 -10.08 13.47 12.40
CA GLY A 94 -8.70 13.55 11.98
C GLY A 94 -8.29 12.43 11.04
N LEU A 95 -6.98 12.37 10.74
CA LEU A 95 -6.44 11.35 9.84
C LEU A 95 -6.33 10.01 10.56
N MET A 96 -6.90 8.99 9.95
CA MET A 96 -6.78 7.59 10.42
C MET A 96 -6.12 6.74 9.36
N VAL A 97 -5.37 5.72 9.81
CA VAL A 97 -4.69 4.79 8.89
C VAL A 97 -5.13 3.36 9.23
N PRO A 98 -6.32 2.94 8.77
CA PRO A 98 -6.74 1.56 8.93
C PRO A 98 -5.78 0.62 8.19
N LYS A 99 -5.52 -0.53 8.78
CA LYS A 99 -4.58 -1.50 8.28
C LYS A 99 -5.34 -2.72 7.73
N ILE A 100 -5.12 -3.02 6.46
CA ILE A 100 -5.62 -4.26 5.85
C ILE A 100 -4.58 -5.33 6.11
N ARG A 101 -4.93 -6.31 6.93
CA ARG A 101 -4.01 -7.36 7.35
C ARG A 101 -3.98 -8.51 6.36
N ASN A 102 -2.82 -9.08 6.17
CA ASN A 102 -2.60 -10.26 5.33
C ASN A 102 -3.20 -10.12 3.91
N VAL A 103 -2.96 -8.98 3.29
CA VAL A 103 -3.48 -8.68 1.95
C VAL A 103 -3.07 -9.75 0.93
N CYS A 104 -1.95 -10.40 1.17
CA CYS A 104 -1.45 -11.47 0.31
C CYS A 104 -2.35 -12.72 0.25
N LEU A 105 -3.27 -12.85 1.19
CA LEU A 105 -4.22 -13.97 1.25
C LEU A 105 -5.58 -13.64 0.60
N LEU A 106 -5.78 -12.40 0.20
CA LEU A 106 -7.04 -11.95 -0.39
C LEU A 106 -7.08 -12.11 -1.90
#